data_73b31d00497521fdeaad7fb94f2b736b
#
_entry.id   73b31d00497521fdeaad7fb94f2b736b
#
_cell.length_a   1.000
_cell.length_b   1.000
_cell.length_c   1.000
_cell.angle_alpha   90.00
_cell.angle_beta   90.00
_cell.angle_gamma   90.00
#
_symmetry.space_group_name_H-M   'P 1'
#
loop_
_entity.id
_entity.type
_entity.pdbx_description
1 polymer ?
#
loop_
_entity_poly.entity_id
_entity_poly.type
_entity_poly.pdbx_seq_one_letter_code
_entity_poly.pdbx_strand_id
1 'polypeptide(L)'
;EPGKRDIYAEEFYRLAEIKPGDTIFDMGCASGTLAIPFAQKGHEIYAADFSPKMLEVLLEDAAELGLSDRIHAMQLDWNEDWSKRDIPVCDIAISSRSLISDDLEDCLMKLEQAAAKKVCLGVWTSGRNGYDRKIAREIGYNSSDYGAFAYIMNILFEMNRMPELSYIEAPFKPKKYNSFEECISAVEGSFPEKLSVAQYDRLIEYTKVHLVQKDDMWIYDHDGTAVWAFICWNI
;
A
#
# COMPACT_ATOMS: atom_id res chain seq x y z
N GLU A 1 -15.54 -1.16 8.97
CA GLU A 1 -17.02 -1.15 8.78
C GLU A 1 -17.34 -1.66 7.38
N PRO A 2 -18.10 -2.75 7.21
CA PRO A 2 -18.52 -3.22 5.90
C PRO A 2 -19.34 -2.13 5.20
N GLY A 3 -18.92 -1.70 4.01
CA GLY A 3 -19.65 -0.73 3.18
C GLY A 3 -19.00 0.63 3.00
N LYS A 4 -17.88 0.94 3.64
CA LYS A 4 -17.12 2.14 3.33
C LYS A 4 -16.22 1.84 2.12
N ARG A 5 -16.44 2.57 1.01
CA ARG A 5 -15.57 2.48 -0.18
C ARG A 5 -14.13 2.74 0.25
N ASP A 6 -13.26 1.78 0.03
CA ASP A 6 -11.82 1.99 0.19
C ASP A 6 -11.33 2.78 -1.03
N ILE A 7 -11.13 4.09 -0.82
CA ILE A 7 -10.70 5.01 -1.87
C ILE A 7 -9.41 4.52 -2.53
N TYR A 8 -8.50 3.95 -1.75
CA TYR A 8 -7.25 3.42 -2.28
C TYR A 8 -7.49 2.25 -3.25
N ALA A 9 -8.31 1.27 -2.86
CA ALA A 9 -8.61 0.11 -3.69
C ALA A 9 -9.38 0.50 -4.97
N GLU A 10 -10.32 1.44 -4.87
CA GLU A 10 -11.06 1.94 -6.04
C GLU A 10 -10.15 2.68 -7.04
N GLU A 11 -9.26 3.55 -6.55
CA GLU A 11 -8.31 4.26 -7.41
C GLU A 11 -7.26 3.31 -8.00
N PHE A 12 -6.77 2.34 -7.21
CA PHE A 12 -5.87 1.31 -7.73
C PHE A 12 -6.53 0.54 -8.87
N TYR A 13 -7.78 0.10 -8.67
CA TYR A 13 -8.56 -0.62 -9.68
C TYR A 13 -8.73 0.19 -10.97
N ARG A 14 -9.08 1.47 -10.83
CA ARG A 14 -9.27 2.39 -11.95
C ARG A 14 -7.97 2.62 -12.74
N LEU A 15 -6.87 2.89 -12.05
CA LEU A 15 -5.56 3.12 -12.66
C LEU A 15 -4.98 1.85 -13.30
N ALA A 16 -5.22 0.70 -12.70
CA ALA A 16 -4.81 -0.59 -13.27
C ALA A 16 -5.62 -0.97 -14.51
N GLU A 17 -6.70 -0.25 -14.83
CA GLU A 17 -7.59 -0.52 -15.96
C GLU A 17 -7.99 -1.99 -16.08
N ILE A 18 -8.33 -2.63 -14.94
CA ILE A 18 -8.71 -4.04 -14.88
C ILE A 18 -10.01 -4.23 -15.66
N LYS A 19 -10.03 -5.21 -16.57
CA LYS A 19 -11.21 -5.50 -17.41
C LYS A 19 -12.03 -6.64 -16.82
N PRO A 20 -13.35 -6.66 -17.05
CA PRO A 20 -14.19 -7.76 -16.61
C PRO A 20 -13.64 -9.12 -17.11
N GLY A 21 -13.47 -10.06 -16.18
CA GLY A 21 -12.94 -11.39 -16.46
C GLY A 21 -11.42 -11.53 -16.34
N ASP A 22 -10.67 -10.43 -16.15
CA ASP A 22 -9.24 -10.55 -15.83
C ASP A 22 -9.05 -11.31 -14.52
N THR A 23 -8.09 -12.23 -14.52
CA THR A 23 -7.59 -12.92 -13.33
C THR A 23 -6.45 -12.12 -12.71
N ILE A 24 -6.32 -12.14 -11.38
CA ILE A 24 -5.36 -11.28 -10.67
C ILE A 24 -4.52 -12.10 -9.70
N PHE A 25 -3.20 -11.95 -9.79
CA PHE A 25 -2.27 -12.42 -8.79
C PHE A 25 -1.89 -11.26 -7.86
N ASP A 26 -2.21 -11.38 -6.56
CA ASP A 26 -1.97 -10.34 -5.54
C ASP A 26 -0.86 -10.80 -4.59
N MET A 27 0.36 -10.34 -4.79
CA MET A 27 1.52 -10.68 -3.96
C MET A 27 1.71 -9.72 -2.80
N GLY A 28 1.68 -10.27 -1.58
CA GLY A 28 1.64 -9.52 -0.33
C GLY A 28 0.25 -8.98 -0.05
N CYS A 29 -0.76 -9.83 -0.25
CA CYS A 29 -2.17 -9.49 -0.15
C CYS A 29 -2.62 -9.13 1.28
N ALA A 30 -1.84 -9.47 2.31
CA ALA A 30 -2.18 -9.36 3.72
C ALA A 30 -3.59 -9.92 4.00
N SER A 31 -4.45 -9.19 4.71
CA SER A 31 -5.84 -9.58 4.96
C SER A 31 -6.81 -9.18 3.82
N GLY A 32 -6.31 -8.89 2.61
CA GLY A 32 -7.14 -8.70 1.42
C GLY A 32 -7.56 -7.27 1.10
N THR A 33 -6.70 -6.28 1.38
CA THR A 33 -7.00 -4.85 1.07
C THR A 33 -7.41 -4.63 -0.39
N LEU A 34 -6.79 -5.32 -1.34
CA LEU A 34 -7.15 -5.29 -2.76
C LEU A 34 -7.92 -6.55 -3.17
N ALA A 35 -7.53 -7.73 -2.66
CA ALA A 35 -8.13 -9.00 -3.03
C ALA A 35 -9.65 -9.02 -2.80
N ILE A 36 -10.13 -8.61 -1.62
CA ILE A 36 -11.57 -8.60 -1.30
C ILE A 36 -12.36 -7.65 -2.23
N PRO A 37 -12.03 -6.35 -2.36
CA PRO A 37 -12.75 -5.44 -3.25
C PRO A 37 -12.76 -5.89 -4.72
N PHE A 38 -11.67 -6.52 -5.20
CA PHE A 38 -11.59 -6.96 -6.58
C PHE A 38 -12.39 -8.25 -6.80
N ALA A 39 -12.38 -9.18 -5.84
CA ALA A 39 -13.26 -10.35 -5.86
C ALA A 39 -14.75 -9.96 -5.83
N GLN A 40 -15.13 -8.92 -5.07
CA GLN A 40 -16.49 -8.36 -5.07
C GLN A 40 -16.90 -7.78 -6.44
N LYS A 41 -15.94 -7.30 -7.23
CA LYS A 41 -16.17 -6.86 -8.63
C LYS A 41 -16.26 -8.03 -9.63
N GLY A 42 -16.09 -9.28 -9.15
CA GLY A 42 -16.26 -10.51 -9.92
C GLY A 42 -14.98 -11.12 -10.48
N HIS A 43 -13.80 -10.62 -10.05
CA HIS A 43 -12.51 -11.17 -10.46
C HIS A 43 -12.16 -12.44 -9.68
N GLU A 44 -11.39 -13.32 -10.30
CA GLU A 44 -10.72 -14.45 -9.66
C GLU A 44 -9.35 -13.99 -9.18
N ILE A 45 -9.07 -14.18 -7.89
CA ILE A 45 -7.89 -13.63 -7.21
C ILE A 45 -7.04 -14.78 -6.67
N TYR A 46 -5.78 -14.81 -7.06
CA TYR A 46 -4.75 -15.67 -6.48
C TYR A 46 -3.94 -14.82 -5.49
N ALA A 47 -4.28 -14.94 -4.21
CA ALA A 47 -3.77 -14.08 -3.15
C ALA A 47 -2.60 -14.76 -2.42
N ALA A 48 -1.43 -14.15 -2.45
CA ALA A 48 -0.22 -14.68 -1.86
C ALA A 48 0.31 -13.76 -0.74
N ASP A 49 0.69 -14.34 0.39
CA ASP A 49 1.35 -13.63 1.49
C ASP A 49 2.28 -14.57 2.26
N PHE A 50 3.36 -14.04 2.84
CA PHE A 50 4.27 -14.85 3.65
C PHE A 50 3.67 -15.24 5.02
N SER A 51 2.71 -14.47 5.52
CA SER A 51 2.07 -14.63 6.81
C SER A 51 0.84 -15.53 6.74
N PRO A 52 0.89 -16.76 7.26
CA PRO A 52 -0.27 -17.65 7.29
C PRO A 52 -1.44 -17.04 8.08
N LYS A 53 -1.14 -16.24 9.11
CA LYS A 53 -2.19 -15.58 9.90
C LYS A 53 -2.95 -14.53 9.11
N MET A 54 -2.29 -13.80 8.19
CA MET A 54 -2.97 -12.85 7.31
C MET A 54 -3.86 -13.57 6.31
N LEU A 55 -3.40 -14.71 5.80
CA LEU A 55 -4.21 -15.54 4.89
C LEU A 55 -5.42 -16.16 5.61
N GLU A 56 -5.29 -16.56 6.88
CA GLU A 56 -6.45 -17.01 7.68
C GLU A 56 -7.52 -15.90 7.76
N VAL A 57 -7.14 -14.68 8.13
CA VAL A 57 -8.07 -13.53 8.20
C VAL A 57 -8.70 -13.26 6.83
N LEU A 58 -7.90 -13.27 5.74
CA LEU A 58 -8.42 -13.10 4.39
C LEU A 58 -9.49 -14.13 4.05
N LEU A 59 -9.25 -15.41 4.36
CA LEU A 59 -10.18 -16.50 4.06
C LEU A 59 -11.45 -16.45 4.93
N GLU A 60 -11.33 -16.05 6.19
CA GLU A 60 -12.48 -15.80 7.07
C GLU A 60 -13.36 -14.68 6.52
N ASP A 61 -12.76 -13.52 6.19
CA ASP A 61 -13.49 -12.38 5.61
C ASP A 61 -14.11 -12.74 4.25
N ALA A 62 -13.40 -13.50 3.40
CA ALA A 62 -13.90 -13.97 2.11
C ALA A 62 -15.12 -14.90 2.28
N ALA A 63 -15.08 -15.79 3.28
CA ALA A 63 -16.20 -16.69 3.56
C ALA A 63 -17.44 -15.93 4.06
N GLU A 64 -17.26 -14.97 4.97
CA GLU A 64 -18.36 -14.11 5.46
C GLU A 64 -19.01 -13.30 4.33
N LEU A 65 -18.23 -12.90 3.32
CA LEU A 65 -18.71 -12.13 2.18
C LEU A 65 -19.20 -13.00 1.00
N GLY A 66 -19.13 -14.35 1.10
CA GLY A 66 -19.52 -15.26 0.03
C GLY A 66 -18.57 -15.25 -1.18
N LEU A 67 -17.28 -14.99 -0.94
CA LEU A 67 -16.24 -14.87 -1.98
C LEU A 67 -15.27 -16.05 -2.00
N SER A 68 -15.53 -17.13 -1.26
CA SER A 68 -14.63 -18.29 -1.13
C SER A 68 -14.28 -18.94 -2.49
N ASP A 69 -15.19 -18.92 -3.43
CA ASP A 69 -14.96 -19.49 -4.77
C ASP A 69 -14.13 -18.58 -5.70
N ARG A 70 -13.80 -17.37 -5.25
CA ARG A 70 -13.09 -16.36 -6.05
C ARG A 70 -11.70 -16.02 -5.50
N ILE A 71 -11.39 -16.42 -4.27
CA ILE A 71 -10.12 -16.10 -3.63
C ILE A 71 -9.36 -17.38 -3.32
N HIS A 72 -8.23 -17.57 -4.00
CA HIS A 72 -7.33 -18.71 -3.87
C HIS A 72 -6.08 -18.25 -3.11
N ALA A 73 -6.02 -18.55 -1.81
CA ALA A 73 -4.92 -18.13 -0.96
C ALA A 73 -3.74 -19.11 -1.02
N MET A 74 -2.52 -18.57 -1.10
CA MET A 74 -1.28 -19.35 -1.03
C MET A 74 -0.24 -18.68 -0.14
N GLN A 75 0.46 -19.47 0.67
CA GLN A 75 1.60 -18.94 1.42
C GLN A 75 2.82 -18.85 0.50
N LEU A 76 3.39 -17.66 0.36
CA LEU A 76 4.53 -17.38 -0.50
C LEU A 76 5.34 -16.19 0.04
N ASP A 77 6.67 -16.34 0.03
CA ASP A 77 7.60 -15.27 0.43
C ASP A 77 8.34 -14.71 -0.80
N TRP A 78 8.68 -13.43 -0.79
CA TRP A 78 9.50 -12.79 -1.81
C TRP A 78 10.88 -13.45 -1.96
N ASN A 79 11.45 -13.94 -0.86
CA ASN A 79 12.79 -14.53 -0.81
C ASN A 79 12.82 -16.02 -1.18
N GLU A 80 11.66 -16.64 -1.43
CA GLU A 80 11.60 -18.02 -1.90
C GLU A 80 11.99 -18.14 -3.39
N ASP A 81 12.43 -19.31 -3.79
CA ASP A 81 12.61 -19.67 -5.20
C ASP A 81 11.26 -20.04 -5.81
N TRP A 82 10.65 -19.07 -6.53
CA TRP A 82 9.33 -19.24 -7.13
C TRP A 82 9.30 -20.27 -8.24
N SER A 83 10.44 -20.62 -8.85
CA SER A 83 10.53 -21.67 -9.87
C SER A 83 10.17 -23.07 -9.35
N LYS A 84 10.20 -23.25 -8.03
CA LYS A 84 9.81 -24.50 -7.33
C LYS A 84 8.36 -24.51 -6.84
N ARG A 85 7.60 -23.47 -7.16
CA ARG A 85 6.22 -23.29 -6.73
C ARG A 85 5.30 -23.30 -7.95
N ASP A 86 4.12 -23.83 -7.77
CA ASP A 86 3.07 -23.78 -8.80
C ASP A 86 2.32 -22.44 -8.68
N ILE A 87 2.95 -21.39 -9.25
CA ILE A 87 2.39 -20.04 -9.24
C ILE A 87 1.59 -19.83 -10.51
N PRO A 88 0.31 -19.48 -10.42
CA PRO A 88 -0.52 -19.28 -11.59
C PRO A 88 -0.09 -18.02 -12.35
N VAL A 89 -0.10 -18.11 -13.68
CA VAL A 89 0.03 -16.95 -14.55
C VAL A 89 -1.35 -16.33 -14.71
N CYS A 90 -1.55 -15.16 -14.14
CA CYS A 90 -2.81 -14.41 -14.22
C CYS A 90 -2.73 -13.33 -15.30
N ASP A 91 -3.85 -12.73 -15.66
CA ASP A 91 -3.87 -11.61 -16.59
C ASP A 91 -3.05 -10.42 -16.05
N ILE A 92 -3.17 -10.16 -14.75
CA ILE A 92 -2.51 -9.04 -14.07
C ILE A 92 -1.86 -9.53 -12.78
N ALA A 93 -0.60 -9.17 -12.55
CA ALA A 93 0.03 -9.31 -11.24
C ALA A 93 0.05 -7.93 -10.54
N ILE A 94 -0.29 -7.94 -9.27
CA ILE A 94 -0.27 -6.73 -8.43
C ILE A 94 0.54 -6.97 -7.17
N SER A 95 1.13 -5.89 -6.65
CA SER A 95 1.73 -5.86 -5.31
C SER A 95 1.53 -4.47 -4.73
N SER A 96 0.93 -4.41 -3.55
CA SER A 96 0.58 -3.14 -2.93
C SER A 96 1.15 -3.05 -1.53
N ARG A 97 2.11 -2.14 -1.32
CA ARG A 97 2.74 -1.84 -0.02
C ARG A 97 3.47 -3.05 0.59
N SER A 98 3.85 -4.01 -0.22
CA SER A 98 4.39 -5.32 0.20
C SER A 98 5.74 -5.66 -0.41
N LEU A 99 6.30 -4.82 -1.29
CA LEU A 99 7.65 -4.98 -1.82
C LEU A 99 8.69 -4.71 -0.71
N ILE A 100 8.99 -5.74 0.08
CA ILE A 100 9.97 -5.72 1.17
C ILE A 100 11.01 -6.80 0.87
N SER A 101 12.00 -6.46 0.06
CA SER A 101 13.13 -7.32 -0.29
C SER A 101 14.37 -6.48 -0.53
N ASP A 102 15.54 -7.08 -0.32
CA ASP A 102 16.83 -6.46 -0.67
C ASP A 102 17.12 -6.56 -2.17
N ASP A 103 16.41 -7.44 -2.88
CA ASP A 103 16.50 -7.63 -4.34
C ASP A 103 15.19 -7.25 -5.03
N LEU A 104 15.07 -5.97 -5.35
CA LEU A 104 13.87 -5.44 -6.01
C LEU A 104 13.77 -5.92 -7.47
N GLU A 105 14.88 -6.12 -8.17
CA GLU A 105 14.88 -6.59 -9.54
C GLU A 105 14.32 -8.00 -9.65
N ASP A 106 14.75 -8.92 -8.78
CA ASP A 106 14.20 -10.28 -8.69
C ASP A 106 12.68 -10.25 -8.39
N CYS A 107 12.24 -9.38 -7.46
CA CYS A 107 10.83 -9.22 -7.18
C CYS A 107 10.02 -8.77 -8.40
N LEU A 108 10.52 -7.81 -9.17
CA LEU A 108 9.85 -7.34 -10.39
C LEU A 108 9.79 -8.43 -11.46
N MET A 109 10.89 -9.17 -11.67
CA MET A 109 10.92 -10.32 -12.58
C MET A 109 9.94 -11.43 -12.17
N LYS A 110 9.83 -11.72 -10.87
CA LYS A 110 8.87 -12.69 -10.35
C LYS A 110 7.42 -12.27 -10.63
N LEU A 111 7.08 -11.00 -10.45
CA LEU A 111 5.76 -10.49 -10.80
C LEU A 111 5.49 -10.59 -12.32
N GLU A 112 6.47 -10.30 -13.16
CA GLU A 112 6.33 -10.48 -14.61
C GLU A 112 6.06 -11.93 -15.00
N GLN A 113 6.71 -12.90 -14.34
CA GLN A 113 6.46 -14.33 -14.57
C GLN A 113 5.04 -14.77 -14.17
N ALA A 114 4.43 -14.09 -13.20
CA ALA A 114 3.07 -14.34 -12.75
C ALA A 114 2.01 -13.54 -13.53
N ALA A 115 2.40 -12.73 -14.54
CA ALA A 115 1.50 -11.88 -15.30
C ALA A 115 1.55 -12.19 -16.81
N ALA A 116 0.39 -12.23 -17.45
CA ALA A 116 0.28 -12.40 -18.90
C ALA A 116 0.14 -11.06 -19.66
N LYS A 117 -0.33 -10.00 -19.00
CA LYS A 117 -0.63 -8.71 -19.64
C LYS A 117 0.16 -7.57 -19.03
N LYS A 118 0.10 -7.41 -17.71
CA LYS A 118 0.72 -6.29 -17.02
C LYS A 118 0.96 -6.55 -15.54
N VAL A 119 1.87 -5.74 -14.99
CA VAL A 119 2.14 -5.66 -13.56
C VAL A 119 1.77 -4.26 -13.05
N CYS A 120 1.13 -4.19 -11.88
CA CYS A 120 0.80 -2.92 -11.23
C CYS A 120 1.25 -2.92 -9.76
N LEU A 121 1.91 -1.85 -9.35
CA LEU A 121 2.44 -1.70 -8.01
C LEU A 121 1.82 -0.49 -7.30
N GLY A 122 1.62 -0.62 -6.00
CA GLY A 122 1.33 0.49 -5.10
C GLY A 122 2.44 0.63 -4.06
N VAL A 123 3.24 1.69 -4.13
CA VAL A 123 4.38 1.90 -3.23
C VAL A 123 4.33 3.27 -2.56
N TRP A 124 4.94 3.39 -1.37
CA TRP A 124 5.02 4.66 -0.69
C TRP A 124 5.84 5.69 -1.48
N THR A 125 5.35 6.93 -1.53
CA THR A 125 6.07 8.05 -2.16
C THR A 125 7.12 8.67 -1.27
N SER A 126 7.18 8.27 0.01
CA SER A 126 8.13 8.85 0.98
C SER A 126 8.28 7.92 2.18
N GLY A 127 9.52 7.62 2.53
CA GLY A 127 9.90 6.83 3.70
C GLY A 127 9.28 5.42 3.75
N ARG A 128 9.69 4.64 4.75
CA ARG A 128 9.18 3.26 4.92
C ARG A 128 7.72 3.21 5.40
N ASN A 129 7.25 4.22 6.12
CA ASN A 129 5.95 4.19 6.80
C ASN A 129 4.97 5.25 6.31
N GLY A 130 5.40 6.12 5.38
CA GLY A 130 4.66 7.30 4.99
C GLY A 130 4.45 8.28 6.15
N TYR A 131 4.22 9.53 5.84
CA TYR A 131 3.84 10.57 6.81
C TYR A 131 2.57 11.28 6.32
N ASP A 132 1.90 11.96 7.24
CA ASP A 132 0.72 12.75 6.88
C ASP A 132 1.11 13.94 6.02
N ARG A 133 0.67 13.93 4.77
CA ARG A 133 0.95 15.00 3.79
C ARG A 133 0.31 16.33 4.17
N LYS A 134 -0.80 16.30 4.91
CA LYS A 134 -1.45 17.51 5.40
C LYS A 134 -0.57 18.17 6.44
N ILE A 135 -0.13 17.41 7.44
CA ILE A 135 0.80 17.91 8.47
C ILE A 135 2.11 18.39 7.82
N ALA A 136 2.68 17.60 6.91
CA ALA A 136 3.91 17.96 6.21
C ALA A 136 3.81 19.32 5.51
N ARG A 137 2.70 19.58 4.82
CA ARG A 137 2.44 20.86 4.14
C ARG A 137 2.35 22.01 5.12
N GLU A 138 1.64 21.84 6.23
CA GLU A 138 1.45 22.88 7.25
C GLU A 138 2.75 23.25 7.96
N ILE A 139 3.61 22.27 8.23
CA ILE A 139 4.92 22.55 8.86
C ILE A 139 6.00 22.96 7.85
N GLY A 140 5.71 22.93 6.55
CA GLY A 140 6.68 23.25 5.49
C GLY A 140 7.77 22.18 5.36
N TYR A 141 7.41 20.90 5.52
CA TYR A 141 8.32 19.79 5.32
C TYR A 141 8.34 19.38 3.85
N ASN A 142 9.54 19.35 3.27
CA ASN A 142 9.79 18.79 1.93
C ASN A 142 10.88 17.74 2.07
N SER A 143 10.55 16.49 1.83
CA SER A 143 11.54 15.40 1.80
C SER A 143 12.27 15.36 0.47
N SER A 144 13.57 15.11 0.53
CA SER A 144 14.37 14.69 -0.61
C SER A 144 14.35 13.16 -0.79
N ASP A 145 13.77 12.42 0.16
CA ASP A 145 13.58 10.97 0.04
C ASP A 145 12.35 10.68 -0.81
N TYR A 146 12.58 10.29 -2.04
CA TYR A 146 11.54 9.87 -2.98
C TYR A 146 11.03 8.46 -2.73
N GLY A 147 11.54 7.76 -1.69
CA GLY A 147 11.13 6.41 -1.35
C GLY A 147 11.54 5.35 -2.41
N ALA A 148 11.04 4.13 -2.20
CA ALA A 148 11.40 3.00 -3.05
C ALA A 148 10.94 3.15 -4.51
N PHE A 149 9.90 3.96 -4.79
CA PHE A 149 9.36 4.06 -6.14
C PHE A 149 10.36 4.62 -7.17
N ALA A 150 11.27 5.53 -6.76
CA ALA A 150 12.28 6.06 -7.65
C ALA A 150 13.30 4.99 -8.07
N TYR A 151 13.66 4.10 -7.14
CA TYR A 151 14.54 2.95 -7.44
C TYR A 151 13.84 1.95 -8.36
N ILE A 152 12.57 1.63 -8.09
CA ILE A 152 11.75 0.75 -8.92
C ILE A 152 11.66 1.29 -10.35
N MET A 153 11.40 2.58 -10.53
CA MET A 153 11.36 3.20 -11.86
C MET A 153 12.69 3.04 -12.62
N ASN A 154 13.83 3.26 -11.94
CA ASN A 154 15.14 3.09 -12.56
C ASN A 154 15.41 1.62 -12.96
N ILE A 155 15.10 0.65 -12.09
CA ILE A 155 15.23 -0.77 -12.39
C ILE A 155 14.39 -1.13 -13.63
N LEU A 156 13.12 -0.69 -13.67
CA LEU A 156 12.25 -0.95 -14.81
C LEU A 156 12.82 -0.38 -16.13
N PHE A 157 13.42 0.82 -16.10
CA PHE A 157 14.08 1.38 -17.28
C PHE A 157 15.30 0.55 -17.68
N GLU A 158 16.11 0.05 -16.75
CA GLU A 158 17.24 -0.85 -17.02
C GLU A 158 16.75 -2.19 -17.59
N MET A 159 15.59 -2.69 -17.16
CA MET A 159 14.91 -3.85 -17.73
C MET A 159 14.25 -3.56 -19.10
N ASN A 160 14.45 -2.37 -19.68
CA ASN A 160 13.78 -1.90 -20.92
C ASN A 160 12.25 -1.91 -20.84
N ARG A 161 11.67 -1.62 -19.68
CA ARG A 161 10.25 -1.42 -19.53
C ARG A 161 9.90 0.07 -19.64
N MET A 162 8.65 0.33 -20.05
CA MET A 162 8.07 1.67 -20.17
C MET A 162 6.96 1.83 -19.14
N PRO A 163 7.29 2.02 -17.84
CA PRO A 163 6.29 2.11 -16.80
C PRO A 163 5.52 3.43 -16.84
N GLU A 164 4.23 3.35 -16.59
CA GLU A 164 3.39 4.50 -16.30
C GLU A 164 3.41 4.78 -14.81
N LEU A 165 3.56 6.05 -14.44
CA LEU A 165 3.54 6.52 -13.06
C LEU A 165 2.32 7.41 -12.83
N SER A 166 1.52 7.05 -11.85
CA SER A 166 0.41 7.86 -11.33
C SER A 166 0.48 7.94 -9.81
N TYR A 167 -0.39 8.73 -9.19
CA TYR A 167 -0.43 8.82 -7.73
C TYR A 167 -1.84 8.55 -7.22
N ILE A 168 -1.91 7.77 -6.13
CA ILE A 168 -3.15 7.55 -5.39
C ILE A 168 -3.06 8.37 -4.11
N GLU A 169 -3.96 9.31 -3.96
CA GLU A 169 -4.14 10.07 -2.73
C GLU A 169 -5.39 9.55 -2.01
N ALA A 170 -5.24 9.08 -0.79
CA ALA A 170 -6.35 8.58 -0.01
C ALA A 170 -6.26 9.05 1.45
N PRO A 171 -7.41 9.36 2.07
CA PRO A 171 -7.46 9.69 3.47
C PRO A 171 -7.20 8.45 4.33
N PHE A 172 -6.60 8.64 5.49
CA PHE A 172 -6.53 7.63 6.53
C PHE A 172 -7.03 8.20 7.86
N LYS A 173 -7.65 7.33 8.67
CA LYS A 173 -8.10 7.72 9.99
C LYS A 173 -6.91 8.04 10.89
N PRO A 174 -6.98 9.13 11.64
CA PRO A 174 -5.91 9.49 12.56
C PRO A 174 -5.75 8.43 13.65
N LYS A 175 -4.50 8.21 14.05
CA LYS A 175 -4.17 7.34 15.18
C LYS A 175 -4.65 7.95 16.48
N LYS A 176 -4.91 7.11 17.48
CA LYS A 176 -5.19 7.51 18.85
C LYS A 176 -3.91 7.48 19.67
N TYR A 177 -3.74 8.46 20.55
CA TYR A 177 -2.57 8.62 21.41
C TYR A 177 -3.00 8.77 22.86
N ASN A 178 -2.15 8.34 23.80
CA ASN A 178 -2.44 8.48 25.24
C ASN A 178 -2.14 9.89 25.75
N SER A 179 -1.25 10.63 25.08
CA SER A 179 -0.91 12.01 25.48
C SER A 179 -0.54 12.87 24.27
N PHE A 180 -0.47 14.18 24.50
CA PHE A 180 0.01 15.16 23.54
C PHE A 180 1.47 14.87 23.13
N GLU A 181 2.30 14.55 24.11
CA GLU A 181 3.74 14.28 23.93
C GLU A 181 3.94 13.00 23.08
N GLU A 182 3.15 11.93 23.35
CA GLU A 182 3.17 10.73 22.54
C GLU A 182 2.80 11.03 21.09
N CYS A 183 1.78 11.86 20.87
CA CYS A 183 1.38 12.28 19.53
C CYS A 183 2.53 13.01 18.81
N ILE A 184 3.13 14.02 19.44
CA ILE A 184 4.25 14.77 18.85
C ILE A 184 5.39 13.82 18.49
N SER A 185 5.81 12.96 19.41
CA SER A 185 6.90 11.99 19.20
C SER A 185 6.60 11.02 18.05
N ALA A 186 5.38 10.50 17.99
CA ALA A 186 4.95 9.58 16.94
C ALA A 186 4.88 10.24 15.56
N VAL A 187 4.39 11.49 15.50
CA VAL A 187 4.30 12.22 14.24
C VAL A 187 5.69 12.66 13.77
N GLU A 188 6.55 13.20 14.65
CA GLU A 188 7.94 13.51 14.33
C GLU A 188 8.67 12.26 13.80
N GLY A 189 8.53 11.13 14.49
CA GLY A 189 9.18 9.87 14.11
C GLY A 189 8.64 9.25 12.80
N SER A 190 7.53 9.76 12.26
CA SER A 190 7.02 9.30 10.95
C SER A 190 7.78 9.93 9.77
N PHE A 191 8.43 11.06 9.98
CA PHE A 191 9.22 11.72 8.93
C PHE A 191 10.55 11.00 8.71
N PRO A 192 10.98 10.82 7.45
CA PRO A 192 12.26 10.17 7.12
C PRO A 192 13.47 10.89 7.67
N GLU A 193 13.40 12.21 7.72
CA GLU A 193 14.46 13.09 8.16
C GLU A 193 14.04 13.84 9.44
N LYS A 194 15.02 14.17 10.28
CA LYS A 194 14.78 14.96 11.48
C LYS A 194 14.23 16.33 11.12
N LEU A 195 13.17 16.76 11.78
CA LEU A 195 12.61 18.09 11.60
C LEU A 195 13.60 19.16 12.06
N SER A 196 13.68 20.26 11.32
CA SER A 196 14.35 21.47 11.79
C SER A 196 13.59 22.07 12.99
N VAL A 197 14.27 22.90 13.79
CA VAL A 197 13.65 23.57 14.95
C VAL A 197 12.36 24.30 14.53
N ALA A 198 12.38 25.03 13.42
CA ALA A 198 11.22 25.77 12.94
C ALA A 198 10.07 24.87 12.47
N GLN A 199 10.36 23.68 11.93
CA GLN A 199 9.34 22.70 11.57
C GLN A 199 8.75 22.02 12.80
N TYR A 200 9.60 21.70 13.78
CA TYR A 200 9.16 21.12 15.03
C TYR A 200 8.26 22.08 15.82
N ASP A 201 8.62 23.36 15.91
CA ASP A 201 7.79 24.39 16.54
C ASP A 201 6.42 24.50 15.85
N ARG A 202 6.40 24.49 14.50
CA ARG A 202 5.14 24.49 13.74
C ARG A 202 4.32 23.21 13.96
N LEU A 203 4.98 22.05 14.10
CA LEU A 203 4.28 20.82 14.46
C LEU A 203 3.58 20.92 15.80
N ILE A 204 4.27 21.47 16.81
CA ILE A 204 3.67 21.71 18.13
C ILE A 204 2.46 22.63 18.03
N GLU A 205 2.58 23.78 17.35
CA GLU A 205 1.47 24.73 17.20
C GLU A 205 0.29 24.12 16.42
N TYR A 206 0.56 23.41 15.34
CA TYR A 206 -0.47 22.71 14.59
C TYR A 206 -1.19 21.66 15.46
N THR A 207 -0.41 20.87 16.21
CA THR A 207 -0.96 19.83 17.08
C THR A 207 -1.80 20.40 18.22
N LYS A 208 -1.40 21.54 18.82
CA LYS A 208 -2.21 22.23 19.84
C LYS A 208 -3.59 22.65 19.32
N VAL A 209 -3.70 23.01 18.06
CA VAL A 209 -4.96 23.47 17.45
C VAL A 209 -5.86 22.30 17.05
N HIS A 210 -5.27 21.21 16.52
CA HIS A 210 -6.00 20.14 15.85
C HIS A 210 -6.10 18.84 16.64
N LEU A 211 -5.36 18.70 17.76
CA LEU A 211 -5.43 17.51 18.59
C LEU A 211 -6.52 17.70 19.65
N VAL A 212 -7.52 16.85 19.60
CA VAL A 212 -8.66 16.88 20.52
C VAL A 212 -8.72 15.62 21.37
N GLN A 213 -9.28 15.71 22.56
CA GLN A 213 -9.50 14.56 23.41
C GLN A 213 -10.88 13.93 23.14
N LYS A 214 -10.89 12.62 22.89
CA LYS A 214 -12.11 11.84 22.66
C LYS A 214 -11.95 10.46 23.30
N ASP A 215 -12.91 10.06 24.14
CA ASP A 215 -12.91 8.77 24.84
C ASP A 215 -11.56 8.50 25.56
N ASP A 216 -11.07 9.48 26.34
CA ASP A 216 -9.82 9.46 27.08
C ASP A 216 -8.54 9.35 26.22
N MET A 217 -8.66 9.42 24.90
CA MET A 217 -7.54 9.37 23.96
C MET A 217 -7.42 10.69 23.20
N TRP A 218 -6.21 11.01 22.78
CA TRP A 218 -5.93 12.14 21.93
C TRP A 218 -5.98 11.73 20.47
N ILE A 219 -6.67 12.49 19.63
CA ILE A 219 -6.85 12.20 18.19
C ILE A 219 -6.90 13.52 17.41
N TYR A 220 -6.35 13.54 16.21
CA TYR A 220 -6.57 14.70 15.33
C TYR A 220 -8.04 14.84 14.92
N ASP A 221 -8.55 16.06 14.82
CA ASP A 221 -9.92 16.42 14.48
C ASP A 221 -10.27 16.20 13.00
N HIS A 222 -9.31 15.72 12.22
CA HIS A 222 -9.43 15.47 10.78
C HIS A 222 -8.70 14.20 10.35
N ASP A 223 -9.09 13.66 9.21
CA ASP A 223 -8.39 12.55 8.58
C ASP A 223 -7.03 13.01 8.02
N GLY A 224 -6.02 12.16 8.16
CA GLY A 224 -4.73 12.34 7.51
C GLY A 224 -4.80 12.03 6.02
N THR A 225 -3.76 12.39 5.28
CA THR A 225 -3.63 12.12 3.85
C THR A 225 -2.35 11.36 3.56
N ALA A 226 -2.48 10.22 2.89
CA ALA A 226 -1.37 9.44 2.39
C ALA A 226 -1.36 9.46 0.86
N VAL A 227 -0.14 9.41 0.29
CA VAL A 227 0.07 9.38 -1.16
C VAL A 227 0.94 8.17 -1.50
N TRP A 228 0.48 7.39 -2.45
CA TRP A 228 1.21 6.25 -3.00
C TRP A 228 1.54 6.48 -4.47
N ALA A 229 2.71 6.07 -4.89
CA ALA A 229 3.03 5.92 -6.30
C ALA A 229 2.35 4.65 -6.82
N PHE A 230 1.56 4.79 -7.86
CA PHE A 230 1.03 3.70 -8.66
C PHE A 230 1.90 3.56 -9.91
N ILE A 231 2.53 2.41 -10.07
CA ILE A 231 3.43 2.10 -11.19
C ILE A 231 2.83 0.92 -11.95
N CYS A 232 2.64 1.05 -13.24
CA CYS A 232 2.10 -0.02 -14.08
C CYS A 232 2.88 -0.13 -15.39
N TRP A 233 3.13 -1.38 -15.84
CA TRP A 233 3.75 -1.63 -17.14
C TRP A 233 3.19 -2.89 -17.78
N ASN A 234 3.23 -2.94 -19.10
CA ASN A 234 2.82 -4.11 -19.89
C ASN A 234 3.99 -5.10 -20.05
N ILE A 235 3.66 -6.39 -20.15
CA ILE A 235 4.58 -7.49 -20.40
C ILE A 235 4.81 -7.63 -21.91
#